data_044ea46da58e6d9179375444066f6e91
#
_entry.id   044ea46da58e6d9179375444066f6e91
#
_cell.length_a   1.000
_cell.length_b   1.000
_cell.length_c   1.000
_cell.angle_alpha   90.00
_cell.angle_beta   90.00
_cell.angle_gamma   90.00
#
_symmetry.space_group_name_H-M   'P 1'
#
loop_
_entity.id
_entity.type
_entity.pdbx_description
1 polymer ?
#
loop_
_entity_poly.entity_id
_entity_poly.type
_entity_poly.pdbx_seq_one_letter_code
_entity_poly.pdbx_strand_id
1 'polypeptide(L)'
;MIAFTATATAQVKFGIHAGTGIGLMSKDVHDDRYEGQNKTDKEPFSTSSYGGFFVEIPASEKLLLDLRAIYTNHSTIGKGKTMLHRIDVPLAIKYDISGLRPKVGGYVSYIPEVTSFEDKYRSFTRKDIEKFDYGALLGLEYNFNEKLFIETNFYLGLANLLTKDPRHSSDYLHTRSIFVGLGYRF
;
A
#
# COMPACT_ATOMS: atom_id res chain seq x y z
N MET A 1 -14.96 4.44 36.44
CA MET A 1 -14.06 5.58 36.11
C MET A 1 -12.64 5.04 36.16
N ILE A 2 -12.07 4.69 35.00
CA ILE A 2 -10.70 4.11 34.92
C ILE A 2 -9.77 5.29 34.72
N ALA A 3 -8.99 5.64 35.75
CA ALA A 3 -7.96 6.66 35.67
C ALA A 3 -6.76 6.09 34.89
N PHE A 4 -6.55 6.56 33.68
CA PHE A 4 -5.31 6.36 32.97
C PHE A 4 -4.24 7.27 33.57
N THR A 5 -3.47 6.76 34.53
CA THR A 5 -2.21 7.39 34.95
C THR A 5 -1.11 6.95 33.97
N ALA A 6 -1.04 7.59 32.83
CA ALA A 6 0.12 7.45 31.95
C ALA A 6 1.21 8.39 32.41
N THR A 7 2.08 7.93 33.31
CA THR A 7 3.38 8.53 33.60
C THR A 7 4.48 7.78 32.82
N ALA A 8 4.38 7.77 31.52
CA ALA A 8 5.54 7.56 30.68
C ALA A 8 5.74 8.82 29.88
N THR A 9 6.91 9.44 29.94
CA THR A 9 7.33 10.47 28.98
C THR A 9 7.48 9.80 27.62
N ALA A 10 6.33 9.51 27.04
CA ALA A 10 6.22 8.85 25.74
C ALA A 10 6.62 9.84 24.68
N GLN A 11 7.90 9.87 24.34
CA GLN A 11 8.42 10.79 23.33
C GLN A 11 7.94 10.33 21.95
N VAL A 12 7.22 11.22 21.27
CA VAL A 12 6.86 11.05 19.85
C VAL A 12 8.14 10.97 19.04
N LYS A 13 8.26 9.93 18.21
CA LYS A 13 9.41 9.70 17.33
C LYS A 13 9.03 10.02 15.89
N PHE A 14 9.92 10.70 15.19
CA PHE A 14 9.81 11.00 13.79
C PHE A 14 10.89 10.24 13.01
N GLY A 15 10.64 9.99 11.74
CA GLY A 15 11.65 9.35 10.92
C GLY A 15 11.30 9.32 9.45
N ILE A 16 12.22 8.73 8.70
CA ILE A 16 12.10 8.49 7.27
C ILE A 16 12.21 7.00 7.00
N HIS A 17 11.58 6.55 5.94
CA HIS A 17 11.72 5.18 5.47
C HIS A 17 11.67 5.12 3.95
N ALA A 18 12.30 4.10 3.39
CA ALA A 18 12.29 3.84 1.96
C ALA A 18 12.46 2.35 1.69
N GLY A 19 12.00 1.91 0.54
CA GLY A 19 12.10 0.52 0.17
C GLY A 19 11.60 0.22 -1.23
N THR A 20 11.47 -1.06 -1.48
CA THR A 20 10.98 -1.60 -2.74
C THR A 20 9.93 -2.68 -2.49
N GLY A 21 9.17 -3.00 -3.50
CA GLY A 21 8.13 -4.01 -3.38
C GLY A 21 7.66 -4.54 -4.71
N ILE A 22 6.70 -5.43 -4.60
CA ILE A 22 5.99 -6.02 -5.73
C ILE A 22 4.50 -5.81 -5.55
N GLY A 23 3.82 -5.50 -6.63
CA GLY A 23 2.37 -5.38 -6.66
C GLY A 23 1.76 -6.42 -7.59
N LEU A 24 0.61 -6.94 -7.20
CA LEU A 24 -0.25 -7.78 -7.98
C LEU A 24 -1.58 -7.06 -8.16
N MET A 25 -2.04 -6.96 -9.40
CA MET A 25 -3.37 -6.46 -9.71
C MET A 25 -4.25 -7.66 -10.05
N SER A 26 -5.21 -7.97 -9.19
CA SER A 26 -6.19 -9.00 -9.48
C SER A 26 -7.33 -8.39 -10.28
N LYS A 27 -7.48 -8.81 -11.52
CA LYS A 27 -8.51 -8.35 -12.45
C LYS A 27 -9.43 -9.52 -12.79
N ASP A 28 -10.68 -9.46 -12.35
CA ASP A 28 -11.76 -10.31 -12.84
C ASP A 28 -12.56 -9.52 -13.89
N VAL A 29 -12.37 -9.84 -15.16
CA VAL A 29 -13.16 -9.30 -16.27
C VAL A 29 -14.03 -10.39 -16.84
N HIS A 30 -15.32 -10.22 -16.74
CA HIS A 30 -16.28 -11.07 -17.42
C HIS A 30 -16.46 -10.53 -18.85
N ASP A 31 -15.85 -11.18 -19.84
CA ASP A 31 -16.05 -10.84 -21.26
C ASP A 31 -17.12 -11.77 -21.84
N ASP A 32 -18.36 -11.28 -21.88
CA ASP A 32 -19.53 -12.02 -22.44
C ASP A 32 -19.40 -12.33 -23.93
N ARG A 33 -18.32 -11.91 -24.60
CA ARG A 33 -18.10 -12.12 -26.04
C ARG A 33 -17.41 -13.44 -26.39
N TYR A 34 -16.91 -14.17 -25.40
CA TYR A 34 -16.27 -15.46 -25.59
C TYR A 34 -16.80 -16.46 -24.56
N GLU A 35 -17.98 -17.02 -24.82
CA GLU A 35 -18.49 -18.20 -24.12
C GLU A 35 -17.48 -19.35 -24.31
N GLY A 36 -16.78 -19.74 -23.24
CA GLY A 36 -16.02 -20.98 -23.18
C GLY A 36 -14.50 -20.91 -23.02
N GLN A 37 -13.88 -19.75 -22.86
CA GLN A 37 -12.45 -19.67 -22.52
C GLN A 37 -12.22 -18.83 -21.27
N ASN A 38 -12.12 -19.50 -20.12
CA ASN A 38 -11.50 -18.92 -18.92
C ASN A 38 -10.02 -18.62 -19.23
N LYS A 39 -9.74 -17.48 -19.86
CA LYS A 39 -8.39 -16.94 -19.89
C LYS A 39 -8.16 -16.27 -18.56
N THR A 40 -7.56 -17.00 -17.65
CA THR A 40 -6.85 -16.39 -16.51
C THR A 40 -5.67 -15.63 -17.12
N ASP A 41 -5.89 -14.38 -17.49
CA ASP A 41 -4.80 -13.49 -17.86
C ASP A 41 -3.90 -13.37 -16.64
N LYS A 42 -2.65 -13.80 -16.81
CA LYS A 42 -1.63 -13.69 -15.76
C LYS A 42 -1.57 -12.23 -15.31
N GLU A 43 -1.83 -12.03 -14.03
CA GLU A 43 -1.80 -10.72 -13.40
C GLU A 43 -0.51 -9.98 -13.76
N PRO A 44 -0.58 -8.71 -14.22
CA PRO A 44 0.63 -7.97 -14.53
C PRO A 44 1.42 -7.75 -13.24
N PHE A 45 2.61 -8.32 -13.21
CA PHE A 45 3.55 -8.13 -12.13
C PHE A 45 4.10 -6.71 -12.20
N SER A 46 4.00 -5.97 -11.11
CA SER A 46 4.59 -4.62 -11.00
C SER A 46 5.70 -4.60 -9.95
N THR A 47 6.78 -3.91 -10.27
CA THR A 47 7.77 -3.51 -9.27
C THR A 47 7.41 -2.14 -8.73
N SER A 48 7.72 -1.93 -7.47
CA SER A 48 7.40 -0.68 -6.79
C SER A 48 8.59 -0.19 -5.99
N SER A 49 8.70 1.13 -5.90
CA SER A 49 9.60 1.79 -4.95
C SER A 49 8.78 2.77 -4.12
N TYR A 50 9.17 2.97 -2.88
CA TYR A 50 8.51 3.91 -2.00
C TYR A 50 9.50 4.66 -1.12
N GLY A 51 9.08 5.83 -0.66
CA GLY A 51 9.78 6.61 0.34
C GLY A 51 8.82 7.56 1.03
N GLY A 52 9.11 7.89 2.30
CA GLY A 52 8.21 8.74 3.05
C GLY A 52 8.69 9.05 4.45
N PHE A 53 7.79 9.70 5.17
CA PHE A 53 7.96 10.10 6.56
C PHE A 53 7.00 9.33 7.45
N PHE A 54 7.37 9.19 8.71
CA PHE A 54 6.49 8.60 9.70
C PHE A 54 6.59 9.32 11.04
N VAL A 55 5.53 9.16 11.82
CA VAL A 55 5.41 9.58 13.20
C VAL A 55 4.95 8.39 14.02
N GLU A 56 5.70 8.03 15.06
CA GLU A 56 5.34 7.03 16.05
C GLU A 56 4.95 7.71 17.36
N ILE A 57 3.72 7.47 17.79
CA ILE A 57 3.15 8.01 19.02
C ILE A 57 2.98 6.84 20.00
N PRO A 58 3.74 6.77 21.09
CA PRO A 58 3.55 5.76 22.09
C PRO A 58 2.18 5.91 22.78
N ALA A 59 1.37 4.84 22.70
CA ALA A 59 0.06 4.77 23.37
C ALA A 59 0.18 4.04 24.71
N SER A 60 1.18 3.15 24.88
CA SER A 60 1.56 2.52 26.13
C SER A 60 3.03 2.07 26.07
N GLU A 61 3.53 1.37 27.10
CA GLU A 61 4.90 0.82 27.09
C GLU A 61 5.21 -0.08 25.89
N LYS A 62 4.21 -0.76 25.35
CA LYS A 62 4.36 -1.71 24.24
C LYS A 62 3.56 -1.36 23.00
N LEU A 63 2.62 -0.43 23.09
CA LEU A 63 1.76 -0.05 21.97
C LEU A 63 2.18 1.30 21.41
N LEU A 64 2.32 1.35 20.08
CA LEU A 64 2.61 2.56 19.34
C LEU A 64 1.56 2.76 18.24
N LEU A 65 1.15 4.00 18.06
CA LEU A 65 0.40 4.43 16.88
C LEU A 65 1.40 4.92 15.84
N ASP A 66 1.29 4.42 14.61
CA ASP A 66 2.19 4.69 13.49
C ASP A 66 1.41 5.36 12.37
N LEU A 67 1.66 6.64 12.14
CA LEU A 67 1.08 7.43 11.06
C LEU A 67 2.17 7.75 10.04
N ARG A 68 1.87 7.58 8.76
CA ARG A 68 2.84 7.78 7.68
C ARG A 68 2.30 8.62 6.54
N ALA A 69 3.21 9.24 5.80
CA ALA A 69 2.97 9.82 4.49
C ALA A 69 4.01 9.26 3.52
N ILE A 70 3.56 8.51 2.53
CA ILE A 70 4.40 7.69 1.66
C ILE A 70 4.11 8.06 0.21
N TYR A 71 5.15 8.31 -0.55
CA TYR A 71 5.07 8.34 -2.00
C TYR A 71 5.49 6.98 -2.56
N THR A 72 4.64 6.40 -3.39
CA THR A 72 4.84 5.09 -4.00
C THR A 72 4.78 5.21 -5.52
N ASN A 73 5.73 4.59 -6.19
CA ASN A 73 5.76 4.45 -7.65
C ASN A 73 5.67 2.96 -8.00
N HIS A 74 4.64 2.59 -8.74
CA HIS A 74 4.47 1.25 -9.29
C HIS A 74 4.79 1.26 -10.79
N SER A 75 5.68 0.37 -11.23
CA SER A 75 6.04 0.20 -12.63
C SER A 75 5.72 -1.21 -13.10
N THR A 76 4.86 -1.34 -14.10
CA THR A 76 4.48 -2.64 -14.65
C THR A 76 5.60 -3.19 -15.52
N ILE A 77 5.96 -4.48 -15.33
CA ILE A 77 6.95 -5.19 -16.15
C ILE A 77 6.18 -5.93 -17.25
N GLY A 78 6.37 -5.52 -18.51
CA GLY A 78 5.72 -6.18 -19.67
C GLY A 78 5.72 -5.30 -20.91
N LYS A 79 5.04 -5.78 -21.96
CA LYS A 79 4.77 -4.97 -23.17
C LYS A 79 3.78 -3.88 -22.82
N GLY A 80 4.23 -2.64 -22.72
CA GLY A 80 3.46 -1.48 -22.28
C GLY A 80 3.84 -1.08 -20.84
N LYS A 81 4.78 -0.15 -20.70
CA LYS A 81 5.19 0.39 -19.40
C LYS A 81 4.09 1.32 -18.89
N THR A 82 3.43 0.93 -17.80
CA THR A 82 2.53 1.82 -17.07
C THR A 82 3.19 2.18 -15.74
N MET A 83 3.26 3.47 -15.46
CA MET A 83 3.71 3.98 -14.17
C MET A 83 2.51 4.56 -13.43
N LEU A 84 2.32 4.09 -12.20
CA LEU A 84 1.28 4.55 -11.29
C LEU A 84 1.92 5.24 -10.10
N HIS A 85 1.63 6.51 -9.92
CA HIS A 85 2.10 7.32 -8.81
C HIS A 85 1.01 7.38 -7.74
N ARG A 86 1.39 7.13 -6.48
CA ARG A 86 0.45 7.12 -5.35
C ARG A 86 1.01 7.92 -4.18
N ILE A 87 0.12 8.56 -3.45
CA ILE A 87 0.39 9.12 -2.13
C ILE A 87 -0.45 8.30 -1.14
N ASP A 88 0.22 7.53 -0.31
CA ASP A 88 -0.39 6.64 0.67
C ASP A 88 -0.28 7.24 2.07
N VAL A 89 -1.39 7.20 2.82
CA VAL A 89 -1.45 7.63 4.22
C VAL A 89 -1.93 6.44 5.06
N PRO A 90 -1.01 5.54 5.47
CA PRO A 90 -1.35 4.46 6.38
C PRO A 90 -1.38 4.93 7.84
N LEU A 91 -2.30 4.35 8.60
CA LEU A 91 -2.41 4.43 10.04
C LEU A 91 -2.43 3.01 10.61
N ALA A 92 -1.50 2.70 11.49
CA ALA A 92 -1.36 1.37 12.06
C ALA A 92 -1.09 1.41 13.57
N ILE A 93 -1.41 0.32 14.24
CA ILE A 93 -0.99 0.03 15.60
C ILE A 93 0.16 -0.97 15.53
N LYS A 94 1.23 -0.69 16.26
CA LYS A 94 2.39 -1.55 16.46
C LYS A 94 2.42 -2.07 17.89
N TYR A 95 2.82 -3.32 18.06
CA TYR A 95 3.08 -3.90 19.38
C TYR A 95 4.54 -4.30 19.49
N ASP A 96 5.26 -3.78 20.49
CA ASP A 96 6.71 -4.03 20.68
C ASP A 96 6.93 -5.32 21.46
N ILE A 97 7.61 -6.28 20.83
CA ILE A 97 8.04 -7.57 21.42
C ILE A 97 9.56 -7.61 21.33
N SER A 98 10.23 -6.92 22.24
CA SER A 98 11.71 -6.93 22.33
C SER A 98 12.39 -6.58 20.99
N GLY A 99 11.92 -5.53 20.33
CA GLY A 99 12.47 -5.05 19.06
C GLY A 99 11.78 -5.58 17.82
N LEU A 100 10.99 -6.63 17.92
CA LEU A 100 10.09 -7.10 16.87
C LEU A 100 8.74 -6.42 17.02
N ARG A 101 8.23 -5.76 15.97
CA ARG A 101 7.00 -4.97 16.01
C ARG A 101 6.03 -5.40 14.93
N PRO A 102 5.15 -6.40 15.19
CA PRO A 102 4.00 -6.61 14.33
C PRO A 102 3.11 -5.36 14.31
N LYS A 103 2.53 -5.09 13.14
CA LYS A 103 1.63 -3.96 12.93
C LYS A 103 0.41 -4.33 12.12
N VAL A 104 -0.71 -3.71 12.46
CA VAL A 104 -1.98 -3.85 11.76
C VAL A 104 -2.64 -2.49 11.67
N GLY A 105 -3.27 -2.22 10.55
CA GLY A 105 -3.94 -0.94 10.32
C GLY A 105 -4.69 -0.86 9.03
N GLY A 106 -4.97 0.36 8.61
CA GLY A 106 -5.58 0.67 7.33
C GLY A 106 -4.78 1.76 6.61
N TYR A 107 -5.13 1.98 5.36
CA TYR A 107 -4.58 3.08 4.58
C TYR A 107 -5.63 3.70 3.67
N VAL A 108 -5.39 4.94 3.32
CA VAL A 108 -6.01 5.61 2.20
C VAL A 108 -4.94 6.08 1.25
N SER A 109 -5.23 6.02 -0.05
CA SER A 109 -4.30 6.41 -1.11
C SER A 109 -4.95 7.38 -2.05
N TYR A 110 -4.18 8.35 -2.49
CA TYR A 110 -4.54 9.23 -3.59
C TYR A 110 -3.66 8.94 -4.79
N ILE A 111 -4.26 8.80 -5.97
CA ILE A 111 -3.62 8.50 -7.25
C ILE A 111 -3.65 9.77 -8.11
N PRO A 112 -2.61 10.63 -8.05
CA PRO A 112 -2.57 11.89 -8.79
C PRO A 112 -2.43 11.66 -10.29
N GLU A 113 -1.64 10.67 -10.70
CA GLU A 113 -1.26 10.49 -12.09
C GLU A 113 -1.04 9.02 -12.44
N VAL A 114 -1.48 8.67 -13.64
CA VAL A 114 -1.20 7.40 -14.31
C VAL A 114 -0.55 7.73 -15.65
N THR A 115 0.72 7.38 -15.80
CA THR A 115 1.45 7.57 -17.06
C THR A 115 1.52 6.24 -17.80
N SER A 116 0.82 6.14 -18.93
CA SER A 116 0.89 4.97 -19.81
C SER A 116 1.78 5.29 -20.99
N PHE A 117 2.83 4.50 -21.19
CA PHE A 117 3.58 4.49 -22.45
C PHE A 117 2.90 3.54 -23.41
N GLU A 118 2.49 4.06 -24.55
CA GLU A 118 1.63 3.44 -25.55
C GLU A 118 1.99 2.01 -25.91
N ASP A 119 1.02 1.08 -25.76
CA ASP A 119 0.96 -0.09 -26.61
C ASP A 119 -0.35 -0.03 -27.41
N LYS A 120 -0.28 -0.34 -28.72
CA LYS A 120 -1.28 -0.09 -29.76
C LYS A 120 -2.64 -0.77 -29.55
N TYR A 121 -2.86 -1.48 -28.45
CA TYR A 121 -4.06 -2.31 -28.23
C TYR A 121 -4.85 -2.09 -26.94
N ARG A 122 -4.33 -1.42 -25.89
CA ARG A 122 -5.09 -1.04 -24.69
C ARG A 122 -4.40 0.09 -23.90
N SER A 123 -4.78 1.30 -24.13
CA SER A 123 -4.46 2.43 -23.23
C SER A 123 -5.49 2.47 -22.12
N PHE A 124 -5.07 2.15 -20.89
CA PHE A 124 -5.85 2.58 -19.72
C PHE A 124 -5.73 4.10 -19.64
N THR A 125 -6.83 4.78 -19.87
CA THR A 125 -6.89 6.22 -19.76
C THR A 125 -7.18 6.59 -18.30
N ARG A 126 -6.65 7.70 -17.82
CA ARG A 126 -6.89 8.25 -16.47
C ARG A 126 -8.38 8.29 -16.06
N LYS A 127 -9.30 8.27 -17.02
CA LYS A 127 -10.75 8.28 -16.80
C LYS A 127 -11.31 6.94 -16.30
N ASP A 128 -10.53 5.87 -16.43
CA ASP A 128 -10.98 4.51 -16.13
C ASP A 128 -10.57 4.04 -14.72
N ILE A 129 -9.79 4.89 -13.99
CA ILE A 129 -9.26 4.56 -12.67
C ILE A 129 -9.75 5.57 -11.63
N GLU A 130 -10.30 5.06 -10.54
CA GLU A 130 -10.68 5.86 -9.38
C GLU A 130 -9.44 6.50 -8.73
N LYS A 131 -9.61 7.75 -8.29
CA LYS A 131 -8.49 8.53 -7.70
C LYS A 131 -8.13 8.11 -6.29
N PHE A 132 -9.02 7.41 -5.62
CA PHE A 132 -8.85 7.01 -4.24
C PHE A 132 -8.89 5.49 -4.11
N ASP A 133 -7.93 4.97 -3.37
CA ASP A 133 -7.87 3.59 -2.92
C ASP A 133 -7.85 3.58 -1.39
N TYR A 134 -8.36 2.53 -0.79
CA TYR A 134 -8.27 2.28 0.64
C TYR A 134 -8.22 0.79 0.90
N GLY A 135 -7.66 0.43 2.06
CA GLY A 135 -7.51 -0.98 2.37
C GLY A 135 -6.92 -1.24 3.74
N ALA A 136 -6.60 -2.51 3.95
CA ALA A 136 -5.94 -2.99 5.15
C ALA A 136 -4.43 -3.06 4.97
N LEU A 137 -3.72 -2.89 6.09
CA LEU A 137 -2.27 -3.00 6.20
C LEU A 137 -1.93 -4.03 7.27
N LEU A 138 -1.07 -4.98 6.92
CA LEU A 138 -0.37 -5.86 7.85
C LEU A 138 1.13 -5.67 7.67
N GLY A 139 1.90 -5.71 8.74
CA GLY A 139 3.34 -5.57 8.62
C GLY A 139 4.10 -6.09 9.81
N LEU A 140 5.39 -6.16 9.62
CA LEU A 140 6.36 -6.56 10.63
C LEU A 140 7.57 -5.64 10.53
N GLU A 141 8.03 -5.15 11.66
CA GLU A 141 9.22 -4.32 11.77
C GLU A 141 10.18 -4.98 12.75
N TYR A 142 11.48 -4.96 12.44
CA TYR A 142 12.54 -5.40 13.32
C TYR A 142 13.54 -4.27 13.54
N ASN A 143 13.74 -3.91 14.80
CA ASN A 143 14.65 -2.85 15.19
C ASN A 143 16.06 -3.42 15.41
N PHE A 144 17.03 -2.96 14.62
CA PHE A 144 18.44 -3.26 14.85
C PHE A 144 18.99 -2.50 16.07
N ASN A 145 18.48 -1.28 16.26
CA ASN A 145 18.74 -0.40 17.39
C ASN A 145 17.59 0.60 17.54
N GLU A 146 17.73 1.58 18.40
CA GLU A 146 16.69 2.59 18.63
C GLU A 146 16.36 3.44 17.37
N LYS A 147 17.31 3.57 16.45
CA LYS A 147 17.18 4.43 15.26
C LYS A 147 16.90 3.65 13.99
N LEU A 148 17.56 2.54 13.77
CA LEU A 148 17.51 1.81 12.50
C LEU A 148 16.65 0.56 12.59
N PHE A 149 15.77 0.39 11.61
CA PHE A 149 14.91 -0.80 11.49
C PHE A 149 14.75 -1.26 10.04
N ILE A 150 14.41 -2.54 9.90
CA ILE A 150 13.90 -3.12 8.65
C ILE A 150 12.40 -3.39 8.82
N GLU A 151 11.65 -3.27 7.74
CA GLU A 151 10.23 -3.56 7.75
C GLU A 151 9.77 -4.33 6.52
N THR A 152 8.71 -5.11 6.70
CA THR A 152 7.91 -5.65 5.62
C THR A 152 6.45 -5.23 5.82
N ASN A 153 5.76 -4.89 4.73
CA ASN A 153 4.39 -4.43 4.74
C ASN A 153 3.60 -5.09 3.64
N PHE A 154 2.43 -5.61 3.98
CA PHE A 154 1.45 -6.12 3.06
C PHE A 154 0.25 -5.19 3.01
N TYR A 155 -0.07 -4.67 1.83
CA TYR A 155 -1.23 -3.83 1.56
C TYR A 155 -2.28 -4.65 0.83
N LEU A 156 -3.50 -4.65 1.35
CA LEU A 156 -4.66 -5.29 0.75
C LEU A 156 -5.68 -4.20 0.39
N GLY A 157 -5.77 -3.85 -0.90
CA GLY A 157 -6.75 -2.91 -1.43
C GLY A 157 -8.16 -3.50 -1.35
N LEU A 158 -9.08 -2.74 -0.81
CA LEU A 158 -10.49 -3.09 -0.67
C LEU A 158 -11.38 -2.27 -1.62
N ALA A 159 -10.87 -1.16 -2.14
CA ALA A 159 -11.56 -0.35 -3.13
C ALA A 159 -11.59 -1.07 -4.49
N ASN A 160 -12.68 -0.90 -5.23
CA ASN A 160 -12.69 -1.22 -6.64
C ASN A 160 -12.13 -0.01 -7.42
N LEU A 161 -10.96 -0.18 -8.02
CA LEU A 161 -10.28 0.90 -8.76
C LEU A 161 -10.83 1.13 -10.17
N LEU A 162 -11.73 0.28 -10.67
CA LEU A 162 -12.36 0.53 -11.95
C LEU A 162 -13.53 1.50 -11.79
N THR A 163 -13.51 2.57 -12.59
CA THR A 163 -14.66 3.44 -12.73
C THR A 163 -15.80 2.64 -13.36
N LYS A 164 -16.97 2.63 -12.72
CA LYS A 164 -18.13 1.85 -13.16
C LYS A 164 -18.55 2.29 -14.57
N ASP A 165 -18.29 1.45 -15.56
CA ASP A 165 -18.96 1.52 -16.85
C ASP A 165 -20.35 0.86 -16.71
N PRO A 166 -21.45 1.54 -17.06
CA PRO A 166 -22.80 0.97 -16.99
C PRO A 166 -22.99 -0.33 -17.78
N ARG A 167 -22.07 -0.62 -18.71
CA ARG A 167 -22.11 -1.80 -19.57
C ARG A 167 -21.37 -3.03 -19.02
N HIS A 168 -20.54 -2.85 -17.98
CA HIS A 168 -19.70 -3.92 -17.39
C HIS A 168 -19.67 -3.79 -15.86
N SER A 169 -20.81 -4.00 -15.22
CA SER A 169 -20.98 -3.82 -13.77
C SER A 169 -20.30 -4.89 -12.90
N SER A 170 -19.68 -5.90 -13.50
CA SER A 170 -19.11 -7.06 -12.81
C SER A 170 -17.58 -7.06 -12.74
N ASP A 171 -16.91 -6.02 -13.27
CA ASP A 171 -15.45 -5.98 -13.28
C ASP A 171 -14.92 -5.40 -11.95
N TYR A 172 -14.01 -6.14 -11.31
CA TYR A 172 -13.35 -5.75 -10.08
C TYR A 172 -11.84 -5.67 -10.29
N LEU A 173 -11.22 -4.61 -9.79
CA LEU A 173 -9.78 -4.44 -9.76
C LEU A 173 -9.34 -4.14 -8.33
N HIS A 174 -8.70 -5.12 -7.68
CA HIS A 174 -8.13 -4.98 -6.36
C HIS A 174 -6.61 -4.97 -6.42
N THR A 175 -6.00 -4.15 -5.58
CA THR A 175 -4.54 -4.07 -5.46
C THR A 175 -4.06 -4.91 -4.28
N ARG A 176 -2.95 -5.63 -4.47
CA ARG A 176 -2.21 -6.29 -3.40
C ARG A 176 -0.74 -5.96 -3.58
N SER A 177 -0.07 -5.58 -2.51
CA SER A 177 1.34 -5.20 -2.61
C SER A 177 2.10 -5.67 -1.38
N ILE A 178 3.33 -6.13 -1.61
CA ILE A 178 4.28 -6.48 -0.55
C ILE A 178 5.48 -5.55 -0.72
N PHE A 179 5.87 -4.91 0.37
CA PHE A 179 7.01 -4.01 0.43
C PHE A 179 8.02 -4.47 1.47
N VAL A 180 9.29 -4.27 1.19
CA VAL A 180 10.40 -4.40 2.13
C VAL A 180 11.21 -3.11 2.10
N GLY A 181 11.60 -2.63 3.26
CA GLY A 181 12.35 -1.38 3.36
C GLY A 181 13.09 -1.19 4.65
N LEU A 182 13.83 -0.11 4.70
CA LEU A 182 14.57 0.35 5.85
C LEU A 182 14.00 1.67 6.33
N GLY A 183 14.06 1.90 7.63
CA GLY A 183 13.67 3.15 8.23
C GLY A 183 14.67 3.64 9.27
N TYR A 184 14.68 4.96 9.44
CA TYR A 184 15.54 5.66 10.38
C TYR A 184 14.72 6.62 11.25
N ARG A 185 14.87 6.52 12.57
CA ARG A 185 14.28 7.42 13.59
C ARG A 185 15.29 8.49 13.99
N PHE A 186 14.82 9.69 14.09
CA PHE A 186 15.63 10.84 14.54
C PHE A 186 15.78 10.87 16.07
#